data_bdbea92afe4b58c454c9fd1ac4eec9bb
#
_entry.id   bdbea92afe4b58c454c9fd1ac4eec9bb
#
_cell.length_a   1.000
_cell.length_b   1.000
_cell.length_c   1.000
_cell.angle_alpha   90.00
_cell.angle_beta   90.00
_cell.angle_gamma   90.00
#
_symmetry.space_group_name_H-M   'P 1'
#
loop_
_entity.id
_entity.type
_entity.pdbx_description
1 polymer ?
#
loop_
_entity_poly.entity_id
_entity_poly.type
_entity_poly.pdbx_seq_one_letter_code
_entity_poly.pdbx_strand_id
1 'polypeptide(L)'
;MIKHLFKYLLIVLLAGGFTACSEDEGAQILGGLYEKVDIAPEPGMNLVGRVTDGKNPIEGAVVSDGFTVTTTDAQGVYQMRVKKSTPFVFVSVPADCEIPVENGMPKIYKKIALGDNDVVQRSFTLERTGKKERFTLLALADVQIGRDDEVVMLEKEVLPLLVPYVQQLDKPVYGISLGDLVWDNMPFHSVYKEQIRKIGVPVFQVIGNHDHDKAIGMDTEADHSFRAAFGPTYYSYNIGDCHFVVLDDVLYTGSSNYTAEITEAQMAWLEQDLKHVPKDKLIIIGVHIATSRRNRPTSHIANYRELYALLDGYNVRILSGHSHNNY
;
A
#
# COMPACT_ATOMS: atom_id res chain seq x y z
N MET A 1 -57.65 28.62 27.88
CA MET A 1 -57.43 29.99 27.36
C MET A 1 -56.16 29.98 26.55
N ILE A 2 -56.21 29.79 25.23
CA ILE A 2 -56.26 30.83 24.18
C ILE A 2 -54.96 31.63 24.22
N LYS A 3 -54.13 31.72 23.23
CA LYS A 3 -54.18 31.99 21.78
C LYS A 3 -52.79 31.88 21.22
N HIS A 4 -52.64 31.33 20.06
CA HIS A 4 -52.12 31.90 18.79
C HIS A 4 -50.88 32.78 18.89
N LEU A 5 -49.81 32.38 18.14
CA LEU A 5 -49.34 33.24 17.06
C LEU A 5 -48.62 32.46 15.98
N PHE A 6 -49.12 32.67 14.82
CA PHE A 6 -48.72 32.31 13.50
C PHE A 6 -47.57 33.19 12.98
N LYS A 7 -46.76 32.59 12.06
CA LYS A 7 -46.13 33.20 10.89
C LYS A 7 -44.93 34.15 11.07
N TYR A 8 -43.85 33.77 10.45
CA TYR A 8 -43.43 34.41 9.19
C TYR A 8 -42.45 33.49 8.46
N LEU A 9 -42.95 32.89 7.36
CA LEU A 9 -42.17 32.28 6.31
C LEU A 9 -41.59 33.44 5.46
N LEU A 10 -40.31 33.77 5.58
CA LEU A 10 -39.66 34.70 4.70
C LEU A 10 -39.00 33.90 3.57
N ILE A 11 -39.68 33.84 2.43
CA ILE A 11 -39.10 33.39 1.17
C ILE A 11 -38.26 34.54 0.66
N VAL A 12 -36.96 34.44 0.78
CA VAL A 12 -36.01 35.30 0.03
C VAL A 12 -35.68 34.57 -1.26
N LEU A 13 -36.36 34.95 -2.33
CA LEU A 13 -35.93 34.68 -3.68
C LEU A 13 -34.71 35.57 -3.98
N LEU A 14 -33.49 35.04 -3.80
CA LEU A 14 -32.29 35.61 -4.38
C LEU A 14 -32.10 35.00 -5.76
N ALA A 15 -32.50 35.77 -6.78
CA ALA A 15 -31.99 35.60 -8.11
C ALA A 15 -30.52 36.01 -8.10
N GLY A 16 -29.64 35.04 -7.99
CA GLY A 16 -28.18 35.20 -8.09
C GLY A 16 -27.67 34.25 -9.14
N GLY A 17 -27.00 34.81 -10.14
CA GLY A 17 -26.57 34.18 -11.37
C GLY A 17 -25.88 32.84 -11.18
N PHE A 18 -26.15 31.97 -12.12
CA PHE A 18 -25.32 30.79 -12.40
C PHE A 18 -23.91 31.28 -12.78
N THR A 19 -23.02 31.37 -11.80
CA THR A 19 -21.60 31.27 -12.11
C THR A 19 -21.34 29.79 -12.34
N ALA A 20 -20.89 29.48 -13.55
CA ALA A 20 -20.38 28.15 -13.86
C ALA A 20 -19.36 27.77 -12.80
N CYS A 21 -19.66 26.75 -11.98
CA CYS A 21 -18.64 26.08 -11.18
C CYS A 21 -17.59 25.59 -12.17
N SER A 22 -16.36 26.04 -11.98
CA SER A 22 -15.23 25.55 -12.75
C SER A 22 -15.09 24.03 -12.48
N GLU A 23 -14.83 23.27 -13.53
CA GLU A 23 -14.63 21.81 -13.46
C GLU A 23 -13.53 21.40 -12.47
N ASP A 24 -12.71 22.34 -11.99
CA ASP A 24 -11.61 22.11 -11.05
C ASP A 24 -12.06 21.91 -9.59
N GLU A 25 -13.20 22.46 -9.14
CA GLU A 25 -13.66 22.28 -7.75
C GLU A 25 -14.27 20.88 -7.51
N GLY A 26 -14.87 20.26 -8.53
CA GLY A 26 -15.37 18.89 -8.46
C GLY A 26 -14.27 17.84 -8.33
N ALA A 27 -13.08 18.10 -8.89
CA ALA A 27 -11.94 17.19 -8.86
C ALA A 27 -11.27 17.12 -7.47
N GLN A 28 -11.33 18.19 -6.68
CA GLN A 28 -10.78 18.21 -5.33
C GLN A 28 -11.65 17.45 -4.33
N ILE A 29 -12.96 17.43 -4.49
CA ILE A 29 -13.92 16.77 -3.57
C ILE A 29 -13.86 15.24 -3.70
N LEU A 30 -13.48 14.68 -4.85
CA LEU A 30 -13.41 13.23 -5.10
C LEU A 30 -12.01 12.62 -4.91
N GLY A 31 -11.10 13.32 -4.23
CA GLY A 31 -9.87 12.74 -3.72
C GLY A 31 -8.96 12.07 -4.75
N GLY A 32 -8.68 12.73 -5.88
CA GLY A 32 -7.69 12.26 -6.85
C GLY A 32 -8.12 11.05 -7.70
N LEU A 33 -9.42 10.73 -7.74
CA LEU A 33 -9.96 9.65 -8.58
C LEU A 33 -10.05 10.03 -10.07
N TYR A 34 -9.98 11.33 -10.41
CA TYR A 34 -10.10 11.81 -11.79
C TYR A 34 -8.89 12.65 -12.18
N GLU A 35 -7.90 11.98 -12.76
CA GLU A 35 -6.83 12.63 -13.48
C GLU A 35 -7.27 12.77 -14.95
N LYS A 36 -7.13 13.97 -15.54
CA LYS A 36 -7.48 14.18 -16.94
C LYS A 36 -6.57 13.34 -17.83
N VAL A 37 -7.17 12.57 -18.74
CA VAL A 37 -6.41 11.76 -19.69
C VAL A 37 -5.83 12.68 -20.76
N ASP A 38 -4.52 12.85 -20.78
CA ASP A 38 -3.75 13.63 -21.77
C ASP A 38 -2.73 12.77 -22.53
N ILE A 39 -2.64 11.48 -22.19
CA ILE A 39 -1.84 10.47 -22.90
C ILE A 39 -2.77 9.66 -23.79
N ALA A 40 -2.51 9.68 -25.11
CA ALA A 40 -3.22 8.82 -26.04
C ALA A 40 -2.81 7.36 -25.81
N PRO A 41 -3.76 6.46 -25.48
CA PRO A 41 -3.42 5.06 -25.24
C PRO A 41 -3.04 4.36 -26.55
N GLU A 42 -2.10 3.44 -26.48
CA GLU A 42 -1.86 2.47 -27.54
C GLU A 42 -3.05 1.52 -27.68
N PRO A 43 -3.22 0.89 -28.86
CA PRO A 43 -4.32 -0.04 -29.07
C PRO A 43 -4.37 -1.14 -28.01
N GLY A 44 -5.51 -1.25 -27.32
CA GLY A 44 -5.74 -2.25 -26.28
C GLY A 44 -5.32 -1.85 -24.88
N MET A 45 -4.64 -0.71 -24.69
CA MET A 45 -4.30 -0.19 -23.36
C MET A 45 -5.47 0.63 -22.80
N ASN A 46 -5.69 0.53 -21.49
CA ASN A 46 -6.77 1.22 -20.77
C ASN A 46 -6.31 1.88 -19.46
N LEU A 47 -5.05 1.71 -19.09
CA LEU A 47 -4.40 2.46 -18.04
C LEU A 47 -3.12 3.07 -18.59
N VAL A 48 -2.99 4.38 -18.44
CA VAL A 48 -1.82 5.17 -18.87
C VAL A 48 -1.36 6.05 -17.71
N GLY A 49 -0.13 6.52 -17.76
CA GLY A 49 0.37 7.48 -16.77
C GLY A 49 1.79 7.91 -17.04
N ARG A 50 2.23 8.88 -16.24
CA ARG A 50 3.64 9.35 -16.24
C ARG A 50 4.25 9.17 -14.86
N VAL A 51 5.53 8.88 -14.83
CA VAL A 51 6.35 9.00 -13.64
C VAL A 51 7.36 10.12 -13.87
N THR A 52 7.34 11.13 -13.01
CA THR A 52 8.20 12.32 -13.14
C THR A 52 8.80 12.70 -11.78
N ASP A 53 9.85 13.54 -11.80
CA ASP A 53 10.38 14.17 -10.59
C ASP A 53 9.76 15.57 -10.31
N GLY A 54 8.65 15.87 -10.99
CA GLY A 54 7.97 17.17 -10.98
C GLY A 54 8.44 18.10 -12.10
N LYS A 55 9.61 17.85 -12.70
CA LYS A 55 10.18 18.65 -13.81
C LYS A 55 10.54 17.77 -14.99
N ASN A 56 11.17 16.64 -14.73
CA ASN A 56 11.71 15.73 -15.74
C ASN A 56 11.02 14.37 -15.68
N PRO A 57 10.92 13.66 -16.82
CA PRO A 57 10.48 12.26 -16.81
C PRO A 57 11.46 11.38 -16.04
N ILE A 58 10.94 10.29 -15.47
CA ILE A 58 11.74 9.22 -14.89
C ILE A 58 11.59 8.01 -15.82
N GLU A 59 12.61 7.77 -16.63
CA GLU A 59 12.70 6.61 -17.52
C GLU A 59 13.03 5.35 -16.71
N GLY A 60 12.49 4.19 -17.11
CA GLY A 60 12.75 2.90 -16.49
C GLY A 60 12.12 2.70 -15.11
N ALA A 61 11.25 3.62 -14.66
CA ALA A 61 10.50 3.40 -13.41
C ALA A 61 9.55 2.21 -13.56
N VAL A 62 9.65 1.26 -12.66
CA VAL A 62 8.81 0.05 -12.66
C VAL A 62 7.42 0.39 -12.11
N VAL A 63 6.39 0.05 -12.88
CA VAL A 63 4.98 0.27 -12.53
C VAL A 63 4.21 -1.03 -12.66
N SER A 64 3.31 -1.29 -11.73
CA SER A 64 2.51 -2.52 -11.72
C SER A 64 1.09 -2.31 -11.24
N ASP A 65 0.19 -3.17 -11.71
CA ASP A 65 -1.19 -3.30 -11.21
C ASP A 65 -1.38 -4.52 -10.28
N GLY A 66 -0.26 -5.16 -9.91
CA GLY A 66 -0.26 -6.39 -9.13
C GLY A 66 -0.36 -7.67 -9.99
N PHE A 67 -0.60 -7.57 -11.30
CA PHE A 67 -0.65 -8.70 -12.22
C PHE A 67 0.36 -8.55 -13.37
N THR A 68 0.48 -7.35 -13.87
CA THR A 68 1.40 -6.96 -14.96
C THR A 68 2.44 -5.99 -14.42
N VAL A 69 3.69 -6.15 -14.83
CA VAL A 69 4.78 -5.22 -14.55
C VAL A 69 5.23 -4.60 -15.86
N THR A 70 5.39 -3.28 -15.87
CA THR A 70 5.90 -2.52 -17.01
C THR A 70 6.90 -1.47 -16.53
N THR A 71 7.58 -0.81 -17.45
CA THR A 71 8.50 0.31 -17.16
C THR A 71 8.08 1.54 -17.96
N THR A 72 8.44 2.69 -17.44
CA THR A 72 8.27 3.95 -18.16
C THR A 72 9.30 4.08 -19.29
N ASP A 73 8.87 4.72 -20.39
CA ASP A 73 9.73 5.10 -21.53
C ASP A 73 10.58 6.36 -21.23
N ALA A 74 11.32 6.85 -22.24
CA ALA A 74 12.16 8.05 -22.14
C ALA A 74 11.35 9.34 -21.85
N GLN A 75 10.04 9.34 -22.08
CA GLN A 75 9.13 10.42 -21.74
C GLN A 75 8.46 10.20 -20.37
N GLY A 76 8.90 9.17 -19.63
CA GLY A 76 8.34 8.78 -18.35
C GLY A 76 6.95 8.16 -18.45
N VAL A 77 6.49 7.82 -19.64
CA VAL A 77 5.14 7.27 -19.89
C VAL A 77 5.14 5.76 -19.69
N TYR A 78 4.13 5.26 -19.03
CA TYR A 78 3.79 3.83 -18.98
C TYR A 78 2.36 3.60 -19.47
N GLN A 79 2.13 2.42 -20.02
CA GLN A 79 0.82 1.99 -20.47
C GLN A 79 0.63 0.51 -20.16
N MET A 80 -0.57 0.14 -19.75
CA MET A 80 -0.91 -1.27 -19.51
C MET A 80 -2.40 -1.54 -19.75
N ARG A 81 -2.71 -2.81 -19.99
CA ARG A 81 -4.08 -3.31 -20.01
C ARG A 81 -4.39 -3.90 -18.65
N VAL A 82 -5.33 -3.29 -17.93
CA VAL A 82 -5.77 -3.76 -16.61
C VAL A 82 -7.21 -4.28 -16.66
N LYS A 83 -7.53 -5.19 -15.75
CA LYS A 83 -8.89 -5.70 -15.57
C LYS A 83 -9.75 -4.68 -14.83
N LYS A 84 -11.06 -4.71 -15.05
CA LYS A 84 -12.04 -3.83 -14.36
C LYS A 84 -12.00 -3.99 -12.82
N SER A 85 -11.71 -5.20 -12.37
CA SER A 85 -11.60 -5.53 -10.95
C SER A 85 -10.27 -5.13 -10.31
N THR A 86 -9.29 -4.65 -11.09
CA THR A 86 -7.99 -4.25 -10.56
C THR A 86 -8.13 -2.95 -9.76
N PRO A 87 -7.86 -2.97 -8.44
CA PRO A 87 -8.17 -1.82 -7.59
C PRO A 87 -7.09 -0.75 -7.58
N PHE A 88 -5.83 -1.12 -7.87
CA PHE A 88 -4.67 -0.25 -7.70
C PHE A 88 -3.68 -0.36 -8.85
N VAL A 89 -2.92 0.72 -9.04
CA VAL A 89 -1.63 0.74 -9.71
C VAL A 89 -0.62 1.32 -8.74
N PHE A 90 0.60 0.79 -8.72
CA PHE A 90 1.68 1.27 -7.86
C PHE A 90 2.98 1.41 -8.64
N VAL A 91 3.85 2.29 -8.14
CA VAL A 91 5.20 2.46 -8.64
C VAL A 91 6.19 1.82 -7.67
N SER A 92 7.07 0.95 -8.17
CA SER A 92 8.24 0.50 -7.42
C SER A 92 9.23 1.66 -7.38
N VAL A 93 9.16 2.46 -6.31
CA VAL A 93 9.90 3.73 -6.19
C VAL A 93 11.37 3.50 -6.49
N PRO A 94 11.99 4.24 -7.45
CA PRO A 94 13.41 4.11 -7.74
C PRO A 94 14.29 4.47 -6.54
N ALA A 95 15.45 3.82 -6.42
CA ALA A 95 16.35 3.96 -5.27
C ALA A 95 16.93 5.38 -5.06
N ASP A 96 16.89 6.22 -6.10
CA ASP A 96 17.33 7.62 -6.06
C ASP A 96 16.19 8.61 -5.75
N CYS A 97 14.98 8.09 -5.53
CA CYS A 97 13.81 8.88 -5.16
C CYS A 97 13.46 8.69 -3.68
N GLU A 98 12.84 9.71 -3.10
CA GLU A 98 12.24 9.61 -1.76
C GLU A 98 10.94 8.81 -1.81
N ILE A 99 10.63 8.08 -0.74
CA ILE A 99 9.33 7.41 -0.60
C ILE A 99 8.24 8.49 -0.43
N PRO A 100 7.28 8.58 -1.36
CA PRO A 100 6.20 9.55 -1.22
C PRO A 100 5.33 9.19 0.00
N VAL A 101 4.96 10.20 0.77
CA VAL A 101 4.19 10.06 2.01
C VAL A 101 2.93 10.92 1.93
N GLU A 102 1.79 10.33 2.25
CA GLU A 102 0.52 11.03 2.42
C GLU A 102 -0.05 10.72 3.81
N ASN A 103 -0.32 11.77 4.59
CA ASN A 103 -0.81 11.63 5.98
C ASN A 103 0.06 10.69 6.84
N GLY A 104 1.38 10.77 6.69
CA GLY A 104 2.35 9.99 7.44
C GLY A 104 2.54 8.54 6.99
N MET A 105 1.87 8.12 5.91
CA MET A 105 1.97 6.75 5.39
C MET A 105 2.59 6.74 3.98
N PRO A 106 3.34 5.70 3.61
CA PRO A 106 3.82 5.54 2.24
C PRO A 106 2.66 5.58 1.24
N LYS A 107 2.83 6.36 0.16
CA LYS A 107 1.81 6.53 -0.89
C LYS A 107 2.40 6.24 -2.27
N ILE A 108 2.76 5.00 -2.48
CA ILE A 108 3.35 4.52 -3.75
C ILE A 108 2.31 4.04 -4.75
N TYR A 109 1.03 4.11 -4.43
CA TYR A 109 -0.09 3.56 -5.21
C TYR A 109 -1.20 4.59 -5.47
N LYS A 110 -1.95 4.35 -6.52
CA LYS A 110 -3.20 5.06 -6.84
C LYS A 110 -4.33 4.07 -7.09
N LYS A 111 -5.56 4.46 -6.71
CA LYS A 111 -6.76 3.66 -6.98
C LYS A 111 -7.08 3.73 -8.48
N ILE A 112 -7.50 2.60 -9.03
CA ILE A 112 -8.06 2.48 -10.37
C ILE A 112 -9.57 2.33 -10.24
N ALA A 113 -10.33 3.06 -11.06
CA ALA A 113 -11.75 2.88 -11.22
C ALA A 113 -12.02 2.92 -12.73
N LEU A 114 -12.22 1.75 -13.34
CA LEU A 114 -12.51 1.60 -14.78
C LEU A 114 -14.01 1.41 -14.98
N GLY A 115 -14.61 2.28 -15.79
CA GLY A 115 -15.90 2.06 -16.41
C GLY A 115 -15.83 1.07 -17.60
N ASP A 116 -16.95 0.87 -18.28
CA ASP A 116 -16.99 0.15 -19.56
C ASP A 116 -16.40 1.07 -20.64
N ASN A 117 -15.35 0.66 -21.31
CA ASN A 117 -14.63 1.40 -22.35
C ASN A 117 -13.84 2.64 -21.88
N ASP A 118 -13.58 2.79 -20.61
CA ASP A 118 -12.79 3.91 -20.11
C ASP A 118 -11.29 3.68 -20.29
N VAL A 119 -10.58 4.78 -20.53
CA VAL A 119 -9.14 4.90 -20.31
C VAL A 119 -8.95 5.72 -19.06
N VAL A 120 -8.12 5.24 -18.15
CA VAL A 120 -7.82 5.93 -16.90
C VAL A 120 -6.35 6.34 -16.88
N GLN A 121 -6.08 7.59 -16.49
CA GLN A 121 -4.72 8.06 -16.27
C GLN A 121 -4.38 8.04 -14.77
N ARG A 122 -3.19 7.56 -14.44
CA ARG A 122 -2.63 7.59 -13.08
C ARG A 122 -1.15 7.91 -13.14
N SER A 123 -0.79 9.14 -12.87
CA SER A 123 0.60 9.60 -12.91
C SER A 123 1.19 9.69 -11.52
N PHE A 124 2.51 9.53 -11.39
CA PHE A 124 3.25 9.62 -10.15
C PHE A 124 4.28 10.74 -10.24
N THR A 125 4.36 11.54 -9.19
CA THR A 125 5.43 12.51 -9.00
C THR A 125 6.29 12.05 -7.83
N LEU A 126 7.58 11.82 -8.07
CA LEU A 126 8.56 11.37 -7.10
C LEU A 126 9.63 12.44 -6.91
N GLU A 127 10.11 12.60 -5.69
CA GLU A 127 11.19 13.54 -5.41
C GLU A 127 12.55 12.84 -5.54
N ARG A 128 13.42 13.29 -6.47
CA ARG A 128 14.79 12.79 -6.56
C ARG A 128 15.66 13.41 -5.48
N THR A 129 16.15 12.60 -4.56
CA THR A 129 17.05 13.02 -3.47
C THR A 129 18.40 12.33 -3.52
N GLY A 130 18.62 11.51 -4.55
CA GLY A 130 19.79 10.67 -4.66
C GLY A 130 19.68 9.37 -3.85
N LYS A 131 20.45 8.38 -4.27
CA LYS A 131 20.46 7.06 -3.66
C LYS A 131 20.96 7.12 -2.21
N LYS A 132 20.22 6.51 -1.29
CA LYS A 132 20.61 6.39 0.12
C LYS A 132 21.71 5.33 0.26
N GLU A 133 22.89 5.71 0.71
CA GLU A 133 23.98 4.75 0.95
C GLU A 133 23.76 3.91 2.21
N ARG A 134 23.10 4.49 3.20
CA ARG A 134 22.82 3.85 4.50
C ARG A 134 21.47 4.29 5.02
N PHE A 135 20.73 3.36 5.59
CA PHE A 135 19.45 3.62 6.27
C PHE A 135 19.25 2.64 7.43
N THR A 136 18.31 2.93 8.30
CA THR A 136 17.83 2.02 9.32
C THR A 136 16.47 1.49 8.92
N LEU A 137 16.27 0.16 9.00
CA LEU A 137 14.97 -0.46 8.86
C LEU A 137 14.40 -0.80 10.24
N LEU A 138 13.26 -0.20 10.57
CA LEU A 138 12.46 -0.52 11.74
C LEU A 138 11.46 -1.60 11.36
N ALA A 139 11.62 -2.81 11.90
CA ALA A 139 10.65 -3.90 11.72
C ALA A 139 9.74 -3.98 12.94
N LEU A 140 8.44 -3.84 12.73
CA LEU A 140 7.39 -4.02 13.71
C LEU A 140 6.61 -5.28 13.36
N ALA A 141 6.18 -6.06 14.33
CA ALA A 141 5.39 -7.26 14.08
C ALA A 141 4.28 -7.37 15.12
N ASP A 142 3.12 -7.84 14.67
CA ASP A 142 2.03 -8.27 15.54
C ASP A 142 1.63 -7.19 16.58
N VAL A 143 1.37 -5.97 16.12
CA VAL A 143 0.93 -4.84 16.98
C VAL A 143 -0.46 -5.12 17.57
N GLN A 144 -1.34 -5.72 16.80
CA GLN A 144 -2.59 -6.37 17.20
C GLN A 144 -3.51 -5.53 18.08
N ILE A 145 -3.72 -4.24 17.75
CA ILE A 145 -4.72 -3.44 18.46
C ILE A 145 -6.14 -3.78 17.97
N GLY A 146 -7.05 -4.01 18.90
CA GLY A 146 -8.46 -4.29 18.62
C GLY A 146 -9.42 -3.67 19.64
N ARG A 147 -8.85 -3.02 20.69
CA ARG A 147 -9.59 -2.37 21.78
C ARG A 147 -8.92 -1.07 22.21
N ASP A 148 -9.67 -0.20 22.85
CA ASP A 148 -9.19 1.12 23.28
C ASP A 148 -8.06 1.04 24.33
N ASP A 149 -8.09 0.03 25.21
CA ASP A 149 -7.04 -0.15 26.23
C ASP A 149 -5.70 -0.53 25.60
N GLU A 150 -5.69 -1.27 24.49
CA GLU A 150 -4.47 -1.61 23.72
C GLU A 150 -3.92 -0.38 22.98
N VAL A 151 -4.79 0.48 22.48
CA VAL A 151 -4.38 1.78 21.91
C VAL A 151 -3.73 2.65 22.99
N VAL A 152 -4.32 2.71 24.18
CA VAL A 152 -3.74 3.46 25.32
C VAL A 152 -2.36 2.91 25.71
N MET A 153 -2.20 1.59 25.71
CA MET A 153 -0.89 0.95 25.97
C MET A 153 0.14 1.33 24.91
N LEU A 154 -0.23 1.25 23.62
CA LEU A 154 0.64 1.68 22.53
C LEU A 154 1.06 3.15 22.67
N GLU A 155 0.12 4.04 22.98
CA GLU A 155 0.37 5.47 23.17
C GLU A 155 1.21 5.82 24.39
N LYS A 156 1.03 5.13 25.51
CA LYS A 156 1.66 5.49 26.77
C LYS A 156 2.95 4.71 27.08
N GLU A 157 3.09 3.51 26.50
CA GLU A 157 4.20 2.63 26.86
C GLU A 157 5.16 2.39 25.68
N VAL A 158 4.65 2.26 24.44
CA VAL A 158 5.49 1.93 23.28
C VAL A 158 5.97 3.19 22.55
N LEU A 159 5.07 4.04 22.11
CA LEU A 159 5.42 5.23 21.31
C LEU A 159 6.34 6.21 22.06
N PRO A 160 6.20 6.46 23.36
CA PRO A 160 7.13 7.33 24.11
C PRO A 160 8.58 6.82 24.17
N LEU A 161 8.79 5.53 23.95
CA LEU A 161 10.13 4.94 23.85
C LEU A 161 10.61 4.92 22.39
N LEU A 162 9.73 4.54 21.47
CA LEU A 162 10.08 4.34 20.07
C LEU A 162 10.34 5.66 19.33
N VAL A 163 9.49 6.67 19.53
CA VAL A 163 9.60 7.95 18.81
C VAL A 163 10.92 8.67 19.10
N PRO A 164 11.31 8.88 20.37
CA PRO A 164 12.62 9.49 20.67
C PRO A 164 13.81 8.65 20.19
N TYR A 165 13.70 7.31 20.25
CA TYR A 165 14.74 6.44 19.72
C TYR A 165 14.94 6.65 18.22
N VAL A 166 13.85 6.67 17.43
CA VAL A 166 13.92 6.92 15.98
C VAL A 166 14.49 8.30 15.67
N GLN A 167 14.09 9.33 16.43
CA GLN A 167 14.57 10.71 16.24
C GLN A 167 16.06 10.91 16.53
N GLN A 168 16.69 10.04 17.31
CA GLN A 168 18.12 10.10 17.63
C GLN A 168 19.01 9.44 16.57
N LEU A 169 18.41 8.72 15.61
CA LEU A 169 19.16 8.05 14.56
C LEU A 169 19.67 9.07 13.53
N ASP A 170 20.95 8.98 13.21
CA ASP A 170 21.66 9.88 12.29
C ASP A 170 21.47 9.56 10.81
N LYS A 171 20.66 8.55 10.49
CA LYS A 171 20.41 8.03 9.14
C LYS A 171 18.93 8.09 8.83
N PRO A 172 18.56 8.08 7.53
CA PRO A 172 17.17 7.87 7.15
C PRO A 172 16.62 6.58 7.77
N VAL A 173 15.40 6.66 8.30
CA VAL A 173 14.70 5.52 8.91
C VAL A 173 13.45 5.22 8.10
N TYR A 174 13.26 3.96 7.80
CA TYR A 174 12.06 3.43 7.15
C TYR A 174 11.51 2.29 7.99
N GLY A 175 10.21 2.11 8.01
CA GLY A 175 9.56 1.05 8.76
C GLY A 175 8.88 0.03 7.87
N ILE A 176 8.74 -1.18 8.38
CA ILE A 176 7.86 -2.22 7.84
C ILE A 176 7.13 -2.87 9.01
N SER A 177 5.81 -2.99 8.91
CA SER A 177 4.99 -3.73 9.85
C SER A 177 4.59 -5.06 9.25
N LEU A 178 4.90 -6.15 9.93
CA LEU A 178 4.90 -7.52 9.41
C LEU A 178 3.57 -8.26 9.67
N GLY A 179 2.46 -7.56 9.49
CA GLY A 179 1.11 -8.12 9.60
C GLY A 179 0.56 -8.13 11.02
N ASP A 180 -0.70 -8.54 11.13
CA ASP A 180 -1.50 -8.50 12.35
C ASP A 180 -1.45 -7.10 13.00
N LEU A 181 -1.85 -6.11 12.20
CA LEU A 181 -1.90 -4.70 12.61
C LEU A 181 -3.00 -4.50 13.65
N VAL A 182 -4.13 -5.18 13.43
CA VAL A 182 -5.28 -5.20 14.31
C VAL A 182 -5.59 -6.62 14.78
N TRP A 183 -6.45 -6.74 15.80
CA TRP A 183 -6.94 -8.04 16.29
C TRP A 183 -8.41 -8.21 15.93
N ASP A 184 -8.69 -8.73 14.71
CA ASP A 184 -10.04 -9.05 14.22
C ASP A 184 -11.05 -7.89 14.28
N ASN A 185 -10.60 -6.66 14.40
CA ASN A 185 -11.43 -5.47 14.53
C ASN A 185 -11.12 -4.47 13.40
N MET A 186 -11.77 -4.65 12.26
CA MET A 186 -11.49 -3.92 11.03
C MET A 186 -11.54 -2.38 11.16
N PRO A 187 -12.46 -1.75 11.92
CA PRO A 187 -12.42 -0.32 12.20
C PRO A 187 -11.11 0.18 12.81
N PHE A 188 -10.37 -0.68 13.50
CA PHE A 188 -9.08 -0.31 14.11
C PHE A 188 -7.94 -0.14 13.11
N HIS A 189 -8.07 -0.53 11.85
CA HIS A 189 -7.08 -0.17 10.81
C HIS A 189 -6.87 1.35 10.71
N SER A 190 -7.93 2.14 10.82
CA SER A 190 -7.82 3.61 10.84
C SER A 190 -7.16 4.11 12.12
N VAL A 191 -7.46 3.50 13.26
CA VAL A 191 -6.85 3.83 14.55
C VAL A 191 -5.37 3.47 14.55
N TYR A 192 -5.02 2.27 14.08
CA TYR A 192 -3.63 1.83 13.91
C TYR A 192 -2.84 2.83 13.05
N LYS A 193 -3.38 3.23 11.90
CA LYS A 193 -2.78 4.22 11.01
C LYS A 193 -2.45 5.53 11.73
N GLU A 194 -3.40 6.02 12.55
CA GLU A 194 -3.21 7.23 13.34
C GLU A 194 -2.11 7.08 14.40
N GLN A 195 -1.91 5.89 14.95
CA GLN A 195 -0.85 5.64 15.92
C GLN A 195 0.51 5.52 15.25
N ILE A 196 0.62 4.71 14.21
CA ILE A 196 1.90 4.42 13.54
C ILE A 196 2.50 5.67 12.89
N ARG A 197 1.70 6.56 12.31
CA ARG A 197 2.22 7.83 11.75
C ARG A 197 2.93 8.71 12.78
N LYS A 198 2.67 8.55 14.08
CA LYS A 198 3.34 9.30 15.16
C LYS A 198 4.83 8.96 15.28
N ILE A 199 5.26 7.82 14.73
CA ILE A 199 6.67 7.47 14.65
C ILE A 199 7.46 8.48 13.80
N GLY A 200 6.78 9.12 12.83
CA GLY A 200 7.36 10.21 12.03
C GLY A 200 8.23 9.74 10.87
N VAL A 201 8.17 8.45 10.51
CA VAL A 201 8.88 7.85 9.36
C VAL A 201 7.90 7.04 8.51
N PRO A 202 8.19 6.84 7.21
CA PRO A 202 7.37 5.96 6.37
C PRO A 202 7.42 4.53 6.90
N VAL A 203 6.26 3.96 7.23
CA VAL A 203 6.12 2.55 7.65
C VAL A 203 5.25 1.83 6.63
N PHE A 204 5.80 0.84 5.95
CA PHE A 204 5.10 -0.03 5.01
C PHE A 204 4.34 -1.12 5.75
N GLN A 205 3.24 -1.62 5.17
CA GLN A 205 2.35 -2.56 5.84
C GLN A 205 2.31 -3.89 5.08
N VAL A 206 2.50 -4.98 5.80
CA VAL A 206 2.15 -6.34 5.39
C VAL A 206 0.79 -6.66 5.98
N ILE A 207 -0.05 -7.40 5.28
CA ILE A 207 -1.32 -7.90 5.83
C ILE A 207 -1.08 -9.19 6.61
N GLY A 208 -1.79 -9.38 7.75
CA GLY A 208 -1.76 -10.59 8.54
C GLY A 208 -3.14 -11.26 8.65
N ASN A 209 -3.22 -12.40 9.30
CA ASN A 209 -4.47 -13.16 9.37
C ASN A 209 -5.55 -12.47 10.24
N HIS A 210 -5.18 -11.63 11.19
CA HIS A 210 -6.11 -10.83 11.99
C HIS A 210 -6.53 -9.52 11.31
N ASP A 211 -5.98 -9.18 10.15
CA ASP A 211 -6.35 -8.01 9.35
C ASP A 211 -7.48 -8.30 8.35
N HIS A 212 -8.02 -9.53 8.31
CA HIS A 212 -9.13 -9.95 7.47
C HIS A 212 -10.46 -9.89 8.21
N ASP A 213 -11.51 -9.44 7.52
CA ASP A 213 -12.87 -9.43 8.06
C ASP A 213 -13.43 -10.86 8.13
N LYS A 214 -13.53 -11.38 9.34
CA LYS A 214 -14.00 -12.75 9.59
C LYS A 214 -15.46 -13.01 9.23
N ALA A 215 -16.27 -11.96 9.04
CA ALA A 215 -17.64 -12.07 8.59
C ALA A 215 -17.75 -12.35 7.08
N ILE A 216 -16.66 -12.17 6.33
CA ILE A 216 -16.61 -12.33 4.88
C ILE A 216 -15.90 -13.66 4.54
N GLY A 217 -16.51 -14.46 3.66
CA GLY A 217 -16.01 -15.78 3.31
C GLY A 217 -15.08 -15.83 2.11
N MET A 218 -14.74 -14.68 1.51
CA MET A 218 -13.92 -14.60 0.30
C MET A 218 -12.66 -13.76 0.58
N ASP A 219 -11.51 -14.29 0.26
CA ASP A 219 -10.20 -13.67 0.44
C ASP A 219 -10.14 -12.23 -0.12
N THR A 220 -10.48 -12.08 -1.38
CA THR A 220 -10.46 -10.80 -2.12
C THR A 220 -11.45 -9.74 -1.61
N GLU A 221 -12.32 -10.10 -0.69
CA GLU A 221 -13.28 -9.19 -0.05
C GLU A 221 -12.97 -9.02 1.45
N ALA A 222 -12.39 -10.04 2.10
CA ALA A 222 -12.07 -10.01 3.52
C ALA A 222 -10.97 -9.00 3.88
N ASP A 223 -10.10 -8.67 2.93
CA ASP A 223 -9.01 -7.70 3.06
C ASP A 223 -9.44 -6.24 2.78
N HIS A 224 -10.74 -5.99 2.50
CA HIS A 224 -11.26 -4.69 2.05
C HIS A 224 -10.90 -3.52 2.98
N SER A 225 -10.93 -3.73 4.29
CA SER A 225 -10.60 -2.71 5.29
C SER A 225 -9.12 -2.37 5.27
N PHE A 226 -8.25 -3.38 5.15
CA PHE A 226 -6.81 -3.18 4.97
C PHE A 226 -6.54 -2.40 3.68
N ARG A 227 -7.10 -2.82 2.55
CA ARG A 227 -6.94 -2.14 1.26
C ARG A 227 -7.46 -0.70 1.26
N ALA A 228 -8.53 -0.42 2.00
CA ALA A 228 -9.04 0.93 2.14
C ALA A 228 -8.08 1.85 2.90
N ALA A 229 -7.41 1.33 3.93
CA ALA A 229 -6.51 2.06 4.80
C ALA A 229 -5.10 2.21 4.21
N PHE A 230 -4.54 1.14 3.60
CA PHE A 230 -3.13 1.02 3.28
C PHE A 230 -2.83 0.78 1.80
N GLY A 231 -3.80 0.40 0.99
CA GLY A 231 -3.62 0.14 -0.46
C GLY A 231 -3.42 -1.35 -0.77
N PRO A 232 -2.59 -1.69 -1.77
CA PRO A 232 -2.39 -3.07 -2.20
C PRO A 232 -1.80 -3.93 -1.08
N THR A 233 -2.16 -5.22 -1.06
CA THR A 233 -1.66 -6.19 -0.06
C THR A 233 -0.28 -6.73 -0.42
N TYR A 234 0.14 -6.62 -1.68
CA TYR A 234 1.48 -6.96 -2.15
C TYR A 234 2.00 -5.93 -3.15
N TYR A 235 3.27 -5.62 -3.09
CA TYR A 235 3.94 -4.57 -3.88
C TYR A 235 5.46 -4.60 -3.68
N SER A 236 6.19 -3.77 -4.45
CA SER A 236 7.63 -3.59 -4.28
C SER A 236 8.04 -2.11 -4.25
N TYR A 237 9.23 -1.84 -3.71
CA TYR A 237 9.87 -0.52 -3.69
C TYR A 237 11.38 -0.65 -3.45
N ASN A 238 12.13 0.43 -3.68
CA ASN A 238 13.58 0.40 -3.50
C ASN A 238 14.03 1.47 -2.49
N ILE A 239 15.02 1.12 -1.67
CA ILE A 239 15.75 2.03 -0.79
C ILE A 239 17.22 1.68 -0.87
N GLY A 240 18.05 2.61 -1.36
CA GLY A 240 19.48 2.37 -1.51
C GLY A 240 19.79 1.19 -2.42
N ASP A 241 20.57 0.23 -1.94
CA ASP A 241 20.92 -1.00 -2.67
C ASP A 241 19.97 -2.17 -2.34
N CYS A 242 18.85 -1.88 -1.72
CA CYS A 242 17.86 -2.89 -1.35
C CYS A 242 16.60 -2.76 -2.23
N HIS A 243 16.13 -3.90 -2.70
CA HIS A 243 14.80 -4.06 -3.28
C HIS A 243 13.90 -4.71 -2.25
N PHE A 244 12.80 -4.04 -1.91
CA PHE A 244 11.81 -4.53 -0.95
C PHE A 244 10.63 -5.11 -1.69
N VAL A 245 10.18 -6.26 -1.23
CA VAL A 245 8.96 -6.93 -1.70
C VAL A 245 8.08 -7.21 -0.50
N VAL A 246 6.85 -6.77 -0.54
CA VAL A 246 5.80 -7.17 0.39
C VAL A 246 4.93 -8.21 -0.31
N LEU A 247 4.66 -9.32 0.35
CA LEU A 247 3.79 -10.38 -0.16
C LEU A 247 2.65 -10.63 0.85
N ASP A 248 1.49 -10.95 0.31
CA ASP A 248 0.34 -11.42 1.04
C ASP A 248 0.39 -12.96 1.07
N ASP A 249 0.68 -13.51 2.22
CA ASP A 249 0.85 -14.94 2.44
C ASP A 249 -0.29 -15.56 3.25
N VAL A 250 -1.40 -14.83 3.40
CA VAL A 250 -2.61 -15.29 4.07
C VAL A 250 -3.73 -15.48 3.04
N LEU A 251 -3.89 -16.67 2.53
CA LEU A 251 -5.04 -17.02 1.71
C LEU A 251 -6.24 -17.32 2.61
N TYR A 252 -7.11 -16.33 2.79
CA TYR A 252 -8.24 -16.43 3.70
C TYR A 252 -9.38 -17.26 3.10
N THR A 253 -9.88 -18.25 3.85
CA THR A 253 -10.90 -19.19 3.38
C THR A 253 -12.25 -19.04 4.08
N GLY A 254 -12.39 -18.01 4.92
CA GLY A 254 -13.63 -17.68 5.65
C GLY A 254 -13.70 -18.30 7.04
N SER A 255 -14.60 -17.76 7.86
CA SER A 255 -14.86 -18.25 9.23
C SER A 255 -13.59 -18.41 10.08
N SER A 256 -12.68 -17.44 10.00
CA SER A 256 -11.38 -17.43 10.70
C SER A 256 -10.39 -18.51 10.23
N ASN A 257 -10.65 -19.16 9.10
CA ASN A 257 -9.73 -20.11 8.51
C ASN A 257 -8.91 -19.47 7.39
N TYR A 258 -7.68 -19.86 7.26
CA TYR A 258 -6.77 -19.46 6.19
C TYR A 258 -5.75 -20.55 5.90
N THR A 259 -5.16 -20.48 4.72
CA THR A 259 -3.96 -21.22 4.33
C THR A 259 -2.79 -20.24 4.27
N ALA A 260 -1.66 -20.62 4.85
CA ALA A 260 -0.42 -19.88 4.69
C ALA A 260 0.15 -20.18 3.31
N GLU A 261 -0.14 -19.33 2.33
CA GLU A 261 0.19 -19.57 0.93
C GLU A 261 0.26 -18.26 0.15
N ILE A 262 1.25 -18.10 -0.70
CA ILE A 262 1.33 -17.02 -1.68
C ILE A 262 0.61 -17.48 -2.95
N THR A 263 -0.35 -16.69 -3.42
CA THR A 263 -1.15 -17.08 -4.59
C THR A 263 -0.30 -17.18 -5.86
N GLU A 264 -0.73 -18.03 -6.82
CA GLU A 264 -0.08 -18.16 -8.14
C GLU A 264 0.03 -16.79 -8.86
N ALA A 265 -0.98 -15.93 -8.70
CA ALA A 265 -0.98 -14.60 -9.28
C ALA A 265 0.15 -13.72 -8.71
N GLN A 266 0.38 -13.78 -7.40
CA GLN A 266 1.49 -13.06 -6.77
C GLN A 266 2.86 -13.64 -7.19
N MET A 267 2.97 -14.97 -7.30
CA MET A 267 4.22 -15.61 -7.79
C MET A 267 4.54 -15.17 -9.23
N ALA A 268 3.54 -15.15 -10.10
CA ALA A 268 3.69 -14.70 -11.48
C ALA A 268 4.02 -13.18 -11.57
N TRP A 269 3.46 -12.38 -10.68
CA TRP A 269 3.81 -10.97 -10.54
C TRP A 269 5.26 -10.81 -10.05
N LEU A 270 5.65 -11.52 -9.00
CA LEU A 270 7.01 -11.46 -8.44
C LEU A 270 8.06 -11.86 -9.47
N GLU A 271 7.80 -12.89 -10.29
CA GLU A 271 8.69 -13.28 -11.38
C GLU A 271 8.91 -12.13 -12.38
N GLN A 272 7.87 -11.34 -12.69
CA GLN A 272 8.00 -10.19 -13.57
C GLN A 272 8.77 -9.06 -12.89
N ASP A 273 8.47 -8.75 -11.64
CA ASP A 273 9.11 -7.69 -10.86
C ASP A 273 10.64 -7.94 -10.74
N LEU A 274 11.01 -9.16 -10.42
CA LEU A 274 12.42 -9.58 -10.29
C LEU A 274 13.25 -9.45 -11.60
N LYS A 275 12.61 -9.41 -12.78
CA LYS A 275 13.32 -9.17 -14.06
C LYS A 275 13.91 -7.76 -14.13
N HIS A 276 13.39 -6.84 -13.33
CA HIS A 276 13.87 -5.46 -13.23
C HIS A 276 14.85 -5.24 -12.07
N VAL A 277 15.19 -6.29 -11.32
CA VAL A 277 16.07 -6.23 -10.15
C VAL A 277 17.44 -6.81 -10.49
N PRO A 278 18.51 -6.02 -10.45
CA PRO A 278 19.89 -6.52 -10.63
C PRO A 278 20.23 -7.60 -9.58
N LYS A 279 20.97 -8.63 -10.00
CA LYS A 279 21.31 -9.78 -9.15
C LYS A 279 22.22 -9.44 -7.96
N ASP A 280 22.91 -8.32 -8.01
CA ASP A 280 23.76 -7.82 -6.92
C ASP A 280 22.99 -7.07 -5.81
N LYS A 281 21.71 -6.79 -6.05
CA LYS A 281 20.86 -6.14 -5.04
C LYS A 281 20.49 -7.10 -3.91
N LEU A 282 20.40 -6.55 -2.71
CA LEU A 282 19.78 -7.24 -1.58
C LEU A 282 18.27 -7.17 -1.72
N ILE A 283 17.60 -8.32 -1.75
CA ILE A 283 16.14 -8.39 -1.69
C ILE A 283 15.71 -8.57 -0.23
N ILE A 284 14.81 -7.73 0.23
CA ILE A 284 14.17 -7.84 1.55
C ILE A 284 12.69 -8.12 1.34
N ILE A 285 12.24 -9.29 1.76
CA ILE A 285 10.85 -9.72 1.62
C ILE A 285 10.17 -9.58 2.97
N GLY A 286 9.07 -8.85 3.03
CA GLY A 286 8.14 -8.80 4.16
C GLY A 286 6.97 -9.73 3.90
N VAL A 287 6.74 -10.66 4.81
CA VAL A 287 5.60 -11.57 4.86
C VAL A 287 5.03 -11.58 6.29
N HIS A 288 3.82 -12.05 6.47
CA HIS A 288 3.31 -12.23 7.83
C HIS A 288 3.74 -13.58 8.41
N ILE A 289 3.56 -14.66 7.68
CA ILE A 289 3.87 -16.02 8.13
C ILE A 289 5.26 -16.42 7.64
N ALA A 290 6.03 -17.07 8.50
CA ALA A 290 7.41 -17.45 8.18
C ALA A 290 7.48 -18.50 7.05
N THR A 291 8.56 -18.49 6.28
CA THR A 291 8.88 -19.53 5.30
C THR A 291 9.52 -20.78 5.92
N SER A 292 10.05 -20.68 7.14
CA SER A 292 10.73 -21.79 7.80
C SER A 292 9.76 -22.72 8.52
N ARG A 293 9.87 -24.02 8.27
CA ARG A 293 9.04 -25.05 8.87
C ARG A 293 9.29 -25.19 10.37
N ARG A 294 8.28 -24.86 11.19
CA ARG A 294 8.25 -25.21 12.62
C ARG A 294 6.92 -25.91 12.93
N ASN A 295 6.97 -27.24 13.05
CA ASN A 295 6.03 -28.17 13.71
C ASN A 295 4.50 -28.03 13.50
N ARG A 296 3.96 -27.04 12.78
CA ARG A 296 2.51 -26.88 12.49
C ARG A 296 2.28 -26.43 11.05
N PRO A 297 1.27 -26.97 10.35
CA PRO A 297 0.98 -26.64 8.94
C PRO A 297 0.68 -25.16 8.68
N THR A 298 0.06 -24.45 9.64
CA THR A 298 -0.29 -23.02 9.54
C THR A 298 0.83 -22.09 10.02
N SER A 299 1.98 -22.61 10.43
CA SER A 299 3.10 -21.82 10.93
C SER A 299 4.22 -21.60 9.91
N HIS A 300 3.97 -21.93 8.64
CA HIS A 300 4.90 -21.65 7.53
C HIS A 300 4.15 -21.62 6.21
N ILE A 301 4.67 -20.85 5.25
CA ILE A 301 4.12 -20.74 3.90
C ILE A 301 4.21 -22.11 3.20
N ALA A 302 3.06 -22.62 2.73
CA ALA A 302 2.96 -23.97 2.16
C ALA A 302 3.83 -24.14 0.90
N ASN A 303 3.80 -23.12 0.02
CA ASN A 303 4.53 -23.09 -1.25
C ASN A 303 5.86 -22.30 -1.16
N TYR A 304 6.53 -22.33 -0.01
CA TYR A 304 7.82 -21.64 0.18
C TYR A 304 8.92 -22.10 -0.78
N ARG A 305 8.84 -23.34 -1.31
CA ARG A 305 9.83 -23.87 -2.26
C ARG A 305 9.75 -23.18 -3.61
N GLU A 306 8.54 -22.91 -4.06
CA GLU A 306 8.25 -22.16 -5.29
C GLU A 306 8.76 -20.73 -5.15
N LEU A 307 8.53 -20.08 -4.00
CA LEU A 307 9.11 -18.79 -3.70
C LEU A 307 10.65 -18.83 -3.74
N TYR A 308 11.27 -19.80 -3.11
CA TYR A 308 12.73 -19.94 -3.12
C TYR A 308 13.31 -20.19 -4.51
N ALA A 309 12.57 -20.91 -5.37
CA ALA A 309 12.98 -21.14 -6.74
C ALA A 309 13.00 -19.83 -7.57
N LEU A 310 12.03 -18.93 -7.35
CA LEU A 310 12.03 -17.58 -7.97
C LEU A 310 13.18 -16.71 -7.48
N LEU A 311 13.58 -16.88 -6.23
CA LEU A 311 14.60 -16.09 -5.57
C LEU A 311 16.02 -16.63 -5.79
N ASP A 312 16.16 -17.75 -6.51
CA ASP A 312 17.47 -18.36 -6.74
C ASP A 312 18.45 -17.40 -7.47
N GLY A 313 19.67 -17.37 -6.99
CA GLY A 313 20.70 -16.46 -7.46
C GLY A 313 20.61 -15.02 -6.98
N TYR A 314 19.66 -14.66 -6.09
CA TYR A 314 19.63 -13.38 -5.40
C TYR A 314 20.14 -13.47 -3.97
N ASN A 315 20.61 -12.36 -3.42
CA ASN A 315 20.86 -12.23 -2.00
C ASN A 315 19.56 -11.79 -1.31
N VAL A 316 18.98 -12.65 -0.45
CA VAL A 316 17.63 -12.46 0.09
C VAL A 316 17.63 -12.48 1.62
N ARG A 317 16.82 -11.61 2.22
CA ARG A 317 16.41 -11.67 3.63
C ARG A 317 14.88 -11.66 3.68
N ILE A 318 14.31 -12.53 4.50
CA ILE A 318 12.86 -12.61 4.71
C ILE A 318 12.57 -12.22 6.15
N LEU A 319 11.66 -11.28 6.33
CA LEU A 319 11.17 -10.81 7.61
C LEU A 319 9.74 -11.28 7.80
N SER A 320 9.40 -11.80 8.97
CA SER A 320 8.04 -12.28 9.27
C SER A 320 7.62 -11.98 10.71
N GLY A 321 6.32 -11.95 10.94
CA GLY A 321 5.66 -11.86 12.23
C GLY A 321 5.03 -13.21 12.67
N HIS A 322 3.75 -13.17 13.06
CA HIS A 322 2.84 -14.29 13.32
C HIS A 322 3.21 -15.20 14.50
N SER A 323 4.46 -15.49 14.69
CA SER A 323 4.88 -16.47 15.71
C SER A 323 5.01 -15.89 17.11
N HIS A 324 4.97 -14.56 17.27
CA HIS A 324 5.22 -13.80 18.50
C HIS A 324 6.54 -14.17 19.19
N ASN A 325 7.53 -14.61 18.42
CA ASN A 325 8.84 -14.98 18.90
C ASN A 325 9.95 -14.35 18.04
N ASN A 326 10.99 -13.88 18.66
CA ASN A 326 12.21 -13.45 17.99
C ASN A 326 13.17 -14.64 17.86
N TYR A 327 13.72 -14.84 16.65
CA TYR A 327 14.66 -15.92 16.36
C TYR A 327 15.96 -15.39 15.76
#